data_ca12b95ee38ef74ba8e71d97d240f013
#
_entry.id   ca12b95ee38ef74ba8e71d97d240f013
#
_cell.length_a   1.000
_cell.length_b   1.000
_cell.length_c   1.000
_cell.angle_alpha   90.00
_cell.angle_beta   90.00
_cell.angle_gamma   90.00
#
_symmetry.space_group_name_H-M   'P 1'
#
loop_
_entity.id
_entity.type
_entity.pdbx_description
1 polymer ?
#
loop_
_entity_poly.entity_id
_entity_poly.type
_entity_poly.pdbx_seq_one_letter_code
_entity_poly.pdbx_strand_id
1 'polypeptide(L)'
;IQAHSAGILLHQGVYYWYGEDKTLGNFNRTGIAVYSSKDLYNWKREGVALAKDSVPEQFRESGVCERAKVLYNSRTRKFVMWMHLDDKPYAVASAGVAIADKPAGPFRFLSYSRPVKFDFGYPEKDRTNQRELGNTYREMNLFIDSDGRAYAFYASEDNWTMYIVRLNAEFTGPEMPRAEGKTWARILVRQMREAPAPFKHNGKYFLITSGCTGWKPNRAGYA
;
A
#
# COMPACT_ATOMS: atom_id res chain seq x y z
N ILE A 1 -2.72 9.05 18.73
CA ILE A 1 -2.13 7.98 17.90
C ILE A 1 -1.37 8.64 16.76
N GLN A 2 -0.12 8.24 16.57
CA GLN A 2 0.73 8.67 15.45
C GLN A 2 0.89 7.48 14.49
N ALA A 3 -0.13 7.26 13.66
CA ALA A 3 -0.18 6.20 12.66
C ALA A 3 -1.08 6.67 11.51
N HIS A 4 -0.54 7.57 10.68
CA HIS A 4 -1.27 8.19 9.57
C HIS A 4 -1.42 7.22 8.39
N SER A 5 -2.41 7.49 7.51
CA SER A 5 -2.72 6.69 6.30
C SER A 5 -2.88 5.18 6.59
N ALA A 6 -3.52 4.86 7.67
CA ALA A 6 -3.50 3.60 8.39
C ALA A 6 -3.93 2.37 7.59
N GLY A 7 -3.35 1.23 7.96
CA GLY A 7 -3.86 -0.10 7.68
C GLY A 7 -4.14 -0.85 8.98
N ILE A 8 -5.25 -1.56 9.04
CA ILE A 8 -5.62 -2.38 10.18
C ILE A 8 -5.62 -3.85 9.77
N LEU A 9 -4.91 -4.66 10.54
CA LEU A 9 -4.90 -6.12 10.46
C LEU A 9 -5.57 -6.70 11.69
N LEU A 10 -6.56 -7.56 11.51
CA LEU A 10 -7.05 -8.44 12.58
C LEU A 10 -6.28 -9.77 12.53
N HIS A 11 -5.59 -10.12 13.61
CA HIS A 11 -4.88 -11.38 13.73
C HIS A 11 -5.05 -11.97 15.13
N GLN A 12 -5.59 -13.20 15.21
CA GLN A 12 -5.81 -13.92 16.48
C GLN A 12 -6.58 -13.10 17.53
N GLY A 13 -7.63 -12.37 17.11
CA GLY A 13 -8.47 -11.57 18.00
C GLY A 13 -7.87 -10.25 18.45
N VAL A 14 -6.71 -9.85 17.89
CA VAL A 14 -6.06 -8.56 18.16
C VAL A 14 -6.00 -7.76 16.86
N TYR A 15 -6.40 -6.50 16.92
CA TYR A 15 -6.27 -5.52 15.84
C TYR A 15 -4.89 -4.86 15.95
N TYR A 16 -4.20 -4.76 14.81
CA TYR A 16 -2.93 -4.05 14.68
C TYR A 16 -3.09 -2.90 13.69
N TRP A 17 -2.81 -1.69 14.13
CA TRP A 17 -2.90 -0.47 13.34
C TRP A 17 -1.49 -0.02 12.97
N TYR A 18 -1.17 -0.03 11.68
CA TYR A 18 0.11 0.42 11.14
C TYR A 18 -0.08 1.74 10.43
N GLY A 19 0.85 2.66 10.61
CA GLY A 19 0.83 3.93 9.90
C GLY A 19 2.08 4.76 10.15
N GLU A 20 2.20 5.83 9.39
CA GLU A 20 3.33 6.73 9.47
C GLU A 20 3.37 7.44 10.83
N ASP A 21 4.52 7.41 11.48
CA ASP A 21 4.77 8.26 12.65
C ASP A 21 5.28 9.62 12.17
N LYS A 22 4.41 10.63 12.23
CA LYS A 22 4.70 12.00 11.81
C LYS A 22 5.10 12.94 12.97
N THR A 23 5.52 12.39 14.10
CA THR A 23 5.96 13.18 15.26
C THR A 23 7.08 14.15 14.89
N LEU A 24 7.99 13.75 14.00
CA LEU A 24 9.12 14.56 13.54
C LEU A 24 8.87 15.23 12.17
N GLY A 25 7.64 15.29 11.69
CA GLY A 25 7.25 15.94 10.42
C GLY A 25 6.72 14.99 9.37
N ASN A 26 6.54 15.50 8.14
CA ASN A 26 5.82 14.79 7.07
C ASN A 26 6.64 13.75 6.29
N PHE A 27 7.96 13.75 6.43
CA PHE A 27 8.84 12.78 5.77
C PHE A 27 9.15 11.58 6.66
N ASN A 28 9.76 10.55 6.10
CA ASN A 28 10.10 9.32 6.81
C ASN A 28 11.26 9.51 7.79
N ARG A 29 11.00 10.20 8.89
CA ARG A 29 12.01 10.47 9.94
C ARG A 29 11.97 9.48 11.09
N THR A 30 10.88 8.73 11.23
CA THR A 30 10.68 7.76 12.31
C THR A 30 10.47 6.35 11.78
N GLY A 31 9.66 6.21 10.73
CA GLY A 31 9.23 4.93 10.16
C GLY A 31 7.74 4.67 10.36
N ILE A 32 7.36 3.41 10.28
CA ILE A 32 5.97 2.95 10.45
C ILE A 32 5.76 2.54 11.90
N ALA A 33 4.88 3.26 12.60
CA ALA A 33 4.44 2.90 13.94
C ALA A 33 3.41 1.77 13.91
N VAL A 34 3.31 1.03 15.02
CA VAL A 34 2.28 0.01 15.22
C VAL A 34 1.65 0.13 16.60
N TYR A 35 0.33 0.00 16.61
CA TYR A 35 -0.51 -0.04 17.81
C TYR A 35 -1.35 -1.32 17.78
N SER A 36 -1.71 -1.82 18.97
CA SER A 36 -2.61 -2.96 19.11
C SER A 36 -3.87 -2.61 19.90
N SER A 37 -4.96 -3.30 19.61
CA SER A 37 -6.24 -3.17 20.33
C SER A 37 -7.02 -4.48 20.29
N LYS A 38 -7.87 -4.72 21.29
CA LYS A 38 -8.85 -5.82 21.29
C LYS A 38 -10.26 -5.35 20.96
N ASP A 39 -10.52 -4.06 20.95
CA ASP A 39 -11.86 -3.46 20.89
C ASP A 39 -11.97 -2.31 19.87
N LEU A 40 -10.91 -1.97 19.14
CA LEU A 40 -10.80 -0.84 18.21
C LEU A 40 -10.94 0.55 18.86
N TYR A 41 -11.05 0.60 20.17
CA TYR A 41 -11.22 1.83 20.93
C TYR A 41 -10.00 2.13 21.80
N ASN A 42 -9.53 1.14 22.57
CA ASN A 42 -8.36 1.26 23.43
C ASN A 42 -7.13 0.75 22.69
N TRP A 43 -6.21 1.65 22.37
CA TRP A 43 -4.99 1.36 21.59
C TRP A 43 -3.73 1.46 22.44
N LYS A 44 -2.94 0.41 22.41
CA LYS A 44 -1.61 0.36 23.02
C LYS A 44 -0.55 0.55 21.93
N ARG A 45 0.41 1.46 22.14
CA ARG A 45 1.57 1.59 21.25
C ARG A 45 2.51 0.40 21.46
N GLU A 46 2.78 -0.36 20.40
CA GLU A 46 3.72 -1.49 20.42
C GLU A 46 5.14 -1.08 20.00
N GLY A 47 5.29 0.03 19.27
CA GLY A 47 6.58 0.57 18.86
C GLY A 47 6.63 0.99 17.39
N VAL A 48 7.82 0.80 16.79
CA VAL A 48 8.08 1.04 15.37
C VAL A 48 8.17 -0.31 14.67
N ALA A 49 7.19 -0.60 13.79
CA ALA A 49 7.13 -1.85 13.05
C ALA A 49 8.21 -1.94 11.97
N LEU A 50 8.42 -0.85 11.23
CA LEU A 50 9.48 -0.71 10.23
C LEU A 50 10.24 0.59 10.50
N ALA A 51 11.49 0.47 10.95
CA ALA A 51 12.32 1.64 11.23
C ALA A 51 12.72 2.36 9.93
N LYS A 52 12.88 3.68 9.98
CA LYS A 52 13.32 4.49 8.82
C LYS A 52 14.61 3.98 8.20
N ASP A 53 15.55 3.51 9.03
CA ASP A 53 16.86 3.04 8.57
C ASP A 53 16.80 1.66 7.90
N SER A 54 15.67 0.98 7.96
CA SER A 54 15.44 -0.31 7.30
C SER A 54 15.15 -0.18 5.81
N VAL A 55 14.73 1.01 5.33
CA VAL A 55 14.48 1.27 3.90
C VAL A 55 15.73 1.88 3.23
N PRO A 56 15.85 1.83 1.87
CA PRO A 56 16.93 2.48 1.15
C PRO A 56 17.05 3.97 1.47
N GLU A 57 18.28 4.49 1.42
CA GLU A 57 18.63 5.85 1.87
C GLU A 57 17.75 6.95 1.25
N GLN A 58 17.44 6.84 -0.03
CA GLN A 58 16.60 7.80 -0.75
C GLN A 58 15.18 7.94 -0.19
N PHE A 59 14.70 6.97 0.58
CA PHE A 59 13.38 6.97 1.24
C PHE A 59 13.44 7.31 2.72
N ARG A 60 14.62 7.68 3.25
CA ARG A 60 14.81 8.14 4.63
C ARG A 60 14.65 9.66 4.70
N GLU A 61 14.82 10.24 5.87
CA GLU A 61 14.93 11.68 6.21
C GLU A 61 14.03 12.63 5.37
N SER A 62 14.31 12.80 4.07
CA SER A 62 13.57 13.61 3.13
C SER A 62 12.68 12.81 2.17
N GLY A 63 12.72 11.49 2.26
CA GLY A 63 11.90 10.61 1.45
C GLY A 63 10.56 10.27 2.11
N VAL A 64 9.77 9.48 1.41
CA VAL A 64 8.42 9.10 1.78
C VAL A 64 8.33 7.58 1.95
N CYS A 65 7.76 7.15 3.09
CA CYS A 65 7.39 5.77 3.36
C CYS A 65 6.02 5.82 4.04
N GLU A 66 4.97 5.61 3.26
CA GLU A 66 3.62 5.89 3.73
C GLU A 66 2.62 4.80 3.34
N ARG A 67 1.40 4.87 3.90
CA ARG A 67 0.25 4.03 3.56
C ARG A 67 0.47 2.54 3.84
N ALA A 68 1.27 2.20 4.83
CA ALA A 68 1.58 0.82 5.17
C ALA A 68 0.33 -0.02 5.44
N LYS A 69 0.24 -1.17 4.77
CA LYS A 69 -0.79 -2.19 4.95
C LYS A 69 -0.12 -3.53 5.15
N VAL A 70 -0.68 -4.37 6.00
CA VAL A 70 -0.10 -5.67 6.35
C VAL A 70 -1.13 -6.78 6.13
N LEU A 71 -0.69 -7.87 5.51
CA LEU A 71 -1.41 -9.13 5.44
C LEU A 71 -0.64 -10.22 6.18
N TYR A 72 -1.35 -11.16 6.77
CA TYR A 72 -0.77 -12.40 7.27
C TYR A 72 -0.86 -13.49 6.20
N ASN A 73 0.29 -14.04 5.83
CA ASN A 73 0.37 -15.18 4.92
C ASN A 73 0.41 -16.47 5.73
N SER A 74 -0.69 -17.22 5.75
CA SER A 74 -0.82 -18.45 6.53
C SER A 74 0.11 -19.57 6.04
N ARG A 75 0.45 -19.60 4.74
CA ARG A 75 1.34 -20.60 4.14
C ARG A 75 2.79 -20.42 4.60
N THR A 76 3.28 -19.19 4.60
CA THR A 76 4.67 -18.87 5.02
C THR A 76 4.77 -18.53 6.49
N ARG A 77 3.62 -18.30 7.15
CA ARG A 77 3.50 -17.81 8.53
C ARG A 77 4.23 -16.48 8.75
N LYS A 78 4.23 -15.62 7.72
CA LYS A 78 4.86 -14.29 7.75
C LYS A 78 3.80 -13.19 7.67
N PHE A 79 4.10 -12.08 8.30
CA PHE A 79 3.42 -10.81 8.11
C PHE A 79 4.12 -10.08 6.96
N VAL A 80 3.36 -9.68 5.95
CA VAL A 80 3.90 -9.01 4.76
C VAL A 80 3.32 -7.61 4.70
N MET A 81 4.17 -6.63 4.77
CA MET A 81 3.85 -5.21 4.69
C MET A 81 4.11 -4.69 3.27
N TRP A 82 3.15 -4.01 2.72
CA TRP A 82 3.30 -3.20 1.51
C TRP A 82 3.13 -1.74 1.87
N MET A 83 3.86 -0.84 1.19
CA MET A 83 3.83 0.59 1.42
C MET A 83 4.12 1.35 0.14
N HIS A 84 3.72 2.61 0.08
CA HIS A 84 4.17 3.55 -0.94
C HIS A 84 5.52 4.12 -0.53
N LEU A 85 6.49 4.04 -1.42
CA LEU A 85 7.80 4.66 -1.30
C LEU A 85 7.99 5.72 -2.37
N ASP A 86 8.43 6.88 -1.95
CA ASP A 86 8.71 7.99 -2.86
C ASP A 86 9.88 8.84 -2.37
N ASP A 87 10.41 9.64 -3.29
CA ASP A 87 11.34 10.70 -2.97
C ASP A 87 10.58 12.02 -2.69
N LYS A 88 11.29 13.06 -2.29
CA LYS A 88 10.71 14.37 -2.00
C LYS A 88 9.89 14.96 -3.16
N PRO A 89 10.31 14.89 -4.43
CA PRO A 89 9.52 15.36 -5.56
C PRO A 89 8.38 14.41 -5.98
N TYR A 90 8.19 13.26 -5.31
CA TYR A 90 7.20 12.25 -5.67
C TYR A 90 7.39 11.69 -7.09
N ALA A 91 8.64 11.40 -7.48
CA ALA A 91 8.99 10.90 -8.80
C ALA A 91 9.27 9.39 -8.84
N VAL A 92 9.61 8.76 -7.71
CA VAL A 92 9.90 7.33 -7.64
C VAL A 92 8.62 6.49 -7.61
N ALA A 93 7.60 6.88 -6.87
CA ALA A 93 6.26 6.29 -6.85
C ALA A 93 6.24 4.76 -6.93
N SER A 94 6.90 4.09 -5.99
CA SER A 94 7.10 2.64 -6.00
C SER A 94 6.40 1.95 -4.83
N ALA A 95 6.07 0.66 -5.03
CA ALA A 95 5.67 -0.24 -3.96
C ALA A 95 6.90 -0.71 -3.19
N GLY A 96 6.93 -0.52 -1.87
CA GLY A 96 7.88 -1.16 -0.98
C GLY A 96 7.28 -2.40 -0.35
N VAL A 97 8.11 -3.41 -0.08
CA VAL A 97 7.71 -4.65 0.56
C VAL A 97 8.64 -4.99 1.73
N ALA A 98 8.06 -5.37 2.86
CA ALA A 98 8.80 -5.83 4.03
C ALA A 98 8.10 -7.02 4.69
N ILE A 99 8.84 -7.83 5.44
CA ILE A 99 8.31 -9.02 6.13
C ILE A 99 8.71 -9.06 7.60
N ALA A 100 7.87 -9.71 8.40
CA ALA A 100 8.15 -9.97 9.82
C ALA A 100 7.61 -11.34 10.27
N ASP A 101 8.16 -11.85 11.38
CA ASP A 101 7.68 -13.06 12.05
C ASP A 101 6.54 -12.77 13.03
N LYS A 102 6.43 -11.54 13.48
CA LYS A 102 5.42 -11.08 14.47
C LYS A 102 4.61 -9.92 13.90
N PRO A 103 3.34 -9.77 14.30
CA PRO A 103 2.50 -8.68 13.77
C PRO A 103 3.05 -7.29 14.13
N ALA A 104 3.62 -7.10 15.32
CA ALA A 104 4.23 -5.82 15.70
C ALA A 104 5.62 -5.58 15.10
N GLY A 105 6.15 -6.49 14.31
CA GLY A 105 7.51 -6.42 13.74
C GLY A 105 8.59 -6.99 14.68
N PRO A 106 9.87 -6.60 14.52
CA PRO A 106 10.34 -5.67 13.49
C PRO A 106 10.21 -6.23 12.07
N PHE A 107 9.81 -5.38 11.15
CA PHE A 107 9.78 -5.74 9.73
C PHE A 107 11.17 -5.54 9.11
N ARG A 108 11.56 -6.51 8.28
CA ARG A 108 12.76 -6.45 7.44
C ARG A 108 12.36 -6.08 6.02
N PHE A 109 12.87 -4.98 5.52
CA PHE A 109 12.67 -4.55 4.14
C PHE A 109 13.23 -5.59 3.15
N LEU A 110 12.49 -5.86 2.08
CA LEU A 110 12.89 -6.81 1.04
C LEU A 110 13.28 -6.12 -0.26
N SER A 111 12.36 -5.32 -0.80
CA SER A 111 12.52 -4.73 -2.14
C SER A 111 11.55 -3.58 -2.35
N TYR A 112 11.76 -2.85 -3.44
CA TYR A 112 10.77 -1.94 -3.98
C TYR A 112 10.73 -2.06 -5.51
N SER A 113 9.56 -1.82 -6.10
CA SER A 113 9.36 -1.85 -7.55
C SER A 113 8.02 -1.22 -7.93
N ARG A 114 7.82 -0.98 -9.21
CA ARG A 114 6.51 -0.71 -9.79
C ARG A 114 5.92 -2.02 -10.30
N PRO A 115 4.78 -2.48 -9.79
CA PRO A 115 4.28 -3.84 -10.06
C PRO A 115 3.90 -4.09 -11.52
N VAL A 116 3.46 -3.06 -12.25
CA VAL A 116 3.00 -3.16 -13.66
C VAL A 116 3.77 -2.19 -14.54
N LYS A 117 4.05 -2.63 -15.78
CA LYS A 117 4.48 -1.77 -16.89
C LYS A 117 3.50 -1.99 -18.04
N PHE A 118 2.76 -0.95 -18.37
CA PHE A 118 1.71 -0.98 -19.40
C PHE A 118 1.68 0.38 -20.11
N ASP A 119 1.67 0.37 -21.42
CA ASP A 119 1.54 1.59 -22.22
C ASP A 119 0.06 2.03 -22.26
N PHE A 120 -0.25 3.06 -21.48
CA PHE A 120 -1.58 3.67 -21.42
C PHE A 120 -1.71 4.93 -22.29
N GLY A 121 -0.72 5.20 -23.17
CA GLY A 121 -0.55 6.46 -23.88
C GLY A 121 0.14 7.47 -22.95
N TYR A 122 1.43 7.26 -22.67
CA TYR A 122 2.21 8.12 -21.78
C TYR A 122 2.16 9.59 -22.21
N PRO A 123 2.06 10.53 -21.26
CA PRO A 123 2.14 11.95 -21.58
C PRO A 123 3.50 12.30 -22.20
N GLU A 124 3.55 13.33 -23.02
CA GLU A 124 4.79 13.82 -23.61
C GLU A 124 5.85 14.09 -22.53
N LYS A 125 5.45 14.76 -21.44
CA LYS A 125 6.28 14.97 -20.27
C LYS A 125 6.01 13.91 -19.20
N ASP A 126 6.67 12.78 -19.31
CA ASP A 126 6.63 11.69 -18.32
C ASP A 126 7.52 12.01 -17.11
N ARG A 127 6.99 12.78 -16.16
CA ARG A 127 7.74 13.27 -14.98
C ARG A 127 8.18 12.16 -14.04
N THR A 128 7.48 11.05 -14.04
CA THR A 128 7.72 9.90 -13.16
C THR A 128 8.39 8.76 -13.89
N ASN A 129 8.80 8.98 -15.15
CA ASN A 129 9.48 8.00 -16.00
C ASN A 129 8.77 6.65 -16.07
N GLN A 130 7.44 6.67 -16.25
CA GLN A 130 6.62 5.46 -16.28
C GLN A 130 6.92 4.60 -17.50
N ARG A 131 7.29 5.23 -18.61
CA ARG A 131 7.66 4.55 -19.84
C ARG A 131 8.81 3.56 -19.65
N GLU A 132 9.80 3.91 -18.83
CA GLU A 132 10.95 3.06 -18.55
C GLU A 132 10.77 2.20 -17.30
N LEU A 133 10.34 2.80 -16.21
CA LEU A 133 10.31 2.17 -14.88
C LEU A 133 9.02 1.38 -14.58
N GLY A 134 7.96 1.56 -15.38
CA GLY A 134 6.62 1.03 -15.11
C GLY A 134 5.68 2.07 -14.50
N ASN A 135 4.40 1.72 -14.42
CA ASN A 135 3.35 2.62 -13.97
C ASN A 135 3.47 2.94 -12.48
N THR A 136 3.19 4.19 -12.10
CA THR A 136 3.32 4.65 -10.71
C THR A 136 2.50 3.82 -9.74
N TYR A 137 3.01 3.68 -8.50
CA TYR A 137 2.32 3.04 -7.39
C TYR A 137 2.17 4.06 -6.26
N ARG A 138 0.94 4.45 -5.96
CA ARG A 138 0.66 5.51 -4.97
C ARG A 138 -0.34 5.03 -3.92
N GLU A 139 -1.41 5.78 -3.69
CA GLU A 139 -2.47 5.42 -2.74
C GLU A 139 -2.89 3.97 -2.89
N MET A 140 -2.81 3.20 -1.81
CA MET A 140 -2.94 1.75 -1.93
C MET A 140 -3.68 1.11 -0.76
N ASN A 141 -4.24 -0.07 -1.00
CA ASN A 141 -4.70 -0.99 0.01
C ASN A 141 -4.47 -2.45 -0.43
N LEU A 142 -4.52 -3.34 0.52
CA LEU A 142 -4.41 -4.77 0.29
C LEU A 142 -5.75 -5.45 0.58
N PHE A 143 -6.01 -6.52 -0.14
CA PHE A 143 -7.18 -7.36 0.08
C PHE A 143 -6.79 -8.83 -0.03
N ILE A 144 -7.30 -9.65 0.90
CA ILE A 144 -7.20 -11.11 0.82
C ILE A 144 -8.61 -11.66 0.62
N ASP A 145 -8.79 -12.48 -0.42
CA ASP A 145 -10.08 -13.09 -0.70
C ASP A 145 -10.26 -14.39 0.08
N SER A 146 -11.48 -14.87 0.12
CA SER A 146 -11.88 -16.12 0.82
C SER A 146 -11.16 -17.38 0.30
N ASP A 147 -10.62 -17.34 -0.92
CA ASP A 147 -9.79 -18.41 -1.49
C ASP A 147 -8.29 -18.31 -1.12
N GLY A 148 -7.93 -17.31 -0.30
CA GLY A 148 -6.56 -17.08 0.16
C GLY A 148 -5.68 -16.32 -0.81
N ARG A 149 -6.19 -15.89 -1.98
CA ARG A 149 -5.46 -15.03 -2.91
C ARG A 149 -5.44 -13.60 -2.40
N ALA A 150 -4.29 -12.96 -2.53
CA ALA A 150 -4.11 -11.58 -2.11
C ALA A 150 -3.96 -10.64 -3.32
N TYR A 151 -4.42 -9.41 -3.14
CA TYR A 151 -4.45 -8.38 -4.16
C TYR A 151 -3.97 -7.05 -3.59
N ALA A 152 -3.26 -6.28 -4.41
CA ALA A 152 -2.97 -4.86 -4.16
C ALA A 152 -3.87 -4.02 -5.07
N PHE A 153 -4.57 -3.06 -4.46
CA PHE A 153 -5.35 -2.02 -5.13
C PHE A 153 -4.57 -0.72 -4.97
N TYR A 154 -4.31 0.00 -6.04
CA TYR A 154 -3.54 1.24 -5.94
C TYR A 154 -3.83 2.24 -7.05
N ALA A 155 -3.68 3.52 -6.76
CA ALA A 155 -3.72 4.57 -7.76
C ALA A 155 -2.43 4.56 -8.59
N SER A 156 -2.57 4.60 -9.89
CA SER A 156 -1.50 4.53 -10.88
C SER A 156 -1.68 5.60 -11.96
N GLU A 157 -0.82 5.62 -12.98
CA GLU A 157 -0.85 6.59 -14.07
C GLU A 157 -0.91 8.05 -13.52
N ASP A 158 -0.07 8.34 -12.50
CA ASP A 158 -0.09 9.60 -11.75
C ASP A 158 -1.47 9.93 -11.12
N ASN A 159 -2.11 8.94 -10.50
CA ASN A 159 -3.44 8.97 -9.89
C ASN A 159 -4.63 9.04 -10.87
N TRP A 160 -4.41 8.83 -12.15
CA TRP A 160 -5.50 8.86 -13.12
C TRP A 160 -6.37 7.61 -13.10
N THR A 161 -5.77 6.45 -12.83
CA THR A 161 -6.42 5.14 -12.96
C THR A 161 -6.12 4.26 -11.75
N MET A 162 -7.10 3.50 -11.30
CA MET A 162 -6.91 2.48 -10.25
C MET A 162 -6.45 1.17 -10.87
N TYR A 163 -5.45 0.52 -10.25
CA TYR A 163 -4.96 -0.80 -10.65
C TYR A 163 -5.29 -1.83 -9.59
N ILE A 164 -5.58 -3.04 -10.02
CA ILE A 164 -5.65 -4.25 -9.19
C ILE A 164 -4.55 -5.18 -9.65
N VAL A 165 -3.73 -5.66 -8.73
CA VAL A 165 -2.67 -6.64 -9.02
C VAL A 165 -2.80 -7.81 -8.07
N ARG A 166 -2.88 -9.02 -8.61
CA ARG A 166 -2.81 -10.25 -7.83
C ARG A 166 -1.38 -10.48 -7.37
N LEU A 167 -1.23 -10.79 -6.09
CA LEU A 167 0.08 -11.03 -5.48
C LEU A 167 0.50 -12.50 -5.67
N ASN A 168 1.80 -12.73 -5.67
CA ASN A 168 2.37 -14.08 -5.66
C ASN A 168 1.99 -14.84 -4.37
N ALA A 169 2.28 -16.11 -4.35
CA ALA A 169 1.90 -16.99 -3.24
C ALA A 169 2.54 -16.61 -1.89
N GLU A 170 3.65 -15.87 -1.87
CA GLU A 170 4.32 -15.32 -0.68
C GLU A 170 3.80 -13.94 -0.29
N PHE A 171 2.97 -13.30 -1.12
CA PHE A 171 2.51 -11.90 -1.01
C PHE A 171 3.61 -10.86 -1.13
N THR A 172 4.79 -11.24 -1.61
CA THR A 172 5.97 -10.37 -1.65
C THR A 172 6.21 -9.68 -3.00
N GLY A 173 5.34 -9.92 -3.95
CA GLY A 173 5.42 -9.34 -5.29
C GLY A 173 4.18 -9.63 -6.12
N PRO A 174 4.07 -9.09 -7.33
CA PRO A 174 3.00 -9.44 -8.24
C PRO A 174 3.14 -10.89 -8.71
N GLU A 175 2.00 -11.53 -8.98
CA GLU A 175 1.99 -12.86 -9.61
C GLU A 175 2.55 -12.78 -11.04
N MET A 176 3.32 -13.80 -11.42
CA MET A 176 3.93 -13.92 -12.73
C MET A 176 3.41 -15.15 -13.48
N PRO A 177 3.31 -15.14 -14.82
CA PRO A 177 3.54 -13.96 -15.69
C PRO A 177 2.44 -12.91 -15.55
N ARG A 178 2.78 -11.65 -15.76
CA ARG A 178 1.79 -10.57 -15.75
C ARG A 178 0.92 -10.65 -16.99
N ALA A 179 -0.39 -10.74 -16.81
CA ALA A 179 -1.37 -10.80 -17.87
C ALA A 179 -2.58 -9.93 -17.52
N GLU A 180 -2.87 -8.93 -18.34
CA GLU A 180 -4.05 -8.06 -18.16
C GLU A 180 -5.34 -8.89 -18.21
N GLY A 181 -6.29 -8.56 -17.34
CA GLY A 181 -7.54 -9.30 -17.15
C GLY A 181 -7.39 -10.64 -16.41
N LYS A 182 -6.16 -11.08 -16.07
CA LYS A 182 -5.90 -12.34 -15.35
C LYS A 182 -5.16 -12.12 -14.03
N THR A 183 -3.98 -11.53 -14.06
CA THR A 183 -3.15 -11.27 -12.87
C THR A 183 -3.11 -9.80 -12.47
N TRP A 184 -3.57 -8.92 -13.33
CA TRP A 184 -3.77 -7.50 -13.05
C TRP A 184 -4.84 -6.92 -13.96
N ALA A 185 -5.43 -5.78 -13.54
CA ALA A 185 -6.42 -5.07 -14.32
C ALA A 185 -6.40 -3.57 -13.99
N ARG A 186 -6.87 -2.77 -14.96
CA ARG A 186 -7.19 -1.35 -14.79
C ARG A 186 -8.68 -1.22 -14.49
N ILE A 187 -9.01 -0.47 -13.45
CA ILE A 187 -10.39 -0.14 -13.08
C ILE A 187 -10.51 1.36 -12.84
N LEU A 188 -11.71 1.90 -12.85
CA LEU A 188 -11.96 3.34 -12.67
C LEU A 188 -11.03 4.19 -13.55
N VAL A 189 -10.88 3.77 -14.81
CA VAL A 189 -9.92 4.35 -15.77
C VAL A 189 -10.18 5.84 -15.94
N ARG A 190 -9.15 6.65 -15.72
CA ARG A 190 -9.16 8.12 -15.80
C ARG A 190 -10.18 8.83 -14.89
N GLN A 191 -10.61 8.17 -13.81
CA GLN A 191 -11.56 8.76 -12.87
C GLN A 191 -10.89 9.49 -11.70
N MET A 192 -9.56 9.50 -11.62
CA MET A 192 -8.78 10.19 -10.58
C MET A 192 -9.29 9.83 -9.18
N ARG A 193 -9.30 8.52 -8.88
CA ARG A 193 -9.71 7.99 -7.56
C ARG A 193 -8.51 7.53 -6.76
N GLU A 194 -8.58 7.75 -5.44
CA GLU A 194 -7.54 7.35 -4.49
C GLU A 194 -8.16 6.71 -3.23
N ALA A 195 -7.33 6.33 -2.26
CA ALA A 195 -7.72 5.69 -1.01
C ALA A 195 -8.63 4.45 -1.22
N PRO A 196 -8.20 3.45 -1.99
CA PRO A 196 -9.03 2.27 -2.26
C PRO A 196 -9.31 1.50 -0.97
N ALA A 197 -10.58 1.18 -0.71
CA ALA A 197 -11.03 0.35 0.39
C ALA A 197 -11.87 -0.82 -0.16
N PRO A 198 -11.21 -1.90 -0.63
CA PRO A 198 -11.89 -3.07 -1.14
C PRO A 198 -12.45 -3.93 0.00
N PHE A 199 -13.64 -4.48 -0.19
CA PHE A 199 -14.23 -5.47 0.71
C PHE A 199 -15.19 -6.40 -0.03
N LYS A 200 -15.51 -7.54 0.60
CA LYS A 200 -16.47 -8.52 0.11
C LYS A 200 -17.64 -8.63 1.07
N HIS A 201 -18.87 -8.57 0.56
CA HIS A 201 -20.08 -8.76 1.34
C HIS A 201 -21.10 -9.55 0.53
N ASN A 202 -21.68 -10.61 1.13
CA ASN A 202 -22.66 -11.48 0.47
C ASN A 202 -22.25 -11.97 -0.91
N GLY A 203 -20.97 -12.37 -1.08
CA GLY A 203 -20.43 -12.89 -2.34
C GLY A 203 -20.11 -11.84 -3.40
N LYS A 204 -20.42 -10.57 -3.16
CA LYS A 204 -20.13 -9.45 -4.05
C LYS A 204 -18.91 -8.67 -3.56
N TYR A 205 -18.16 -8.11 -4.50
CA TYR A 205 -17.01 -7.25 -4.22
C TYR A 205 -17.43 -5.79 -4.32
N PHE A 206 -16.91 -4.99 -3.41
CA PHE A 206 -17.15 -3.56 -3.34
C PHE A 206 -15.83 -2.83 -3.19
N LEU A 207 -15.77 -1.64 -3.74
CA LEU A 207 -14.64 -0.73 -3.62
C LEU A 207 -15.16 0.66 -3.25
N ILE A 208 -14.74 1.17 -2.09
CA ILE A 208 -14.93 2.57 -1.73
C ILE A 208 -13.66 3.33 -2.06
N THR A 209 -13.79 4.53 -2.59
CA THR A 209 -12.67 5.40 -2.96
C THR A 209 -12.97 6.85 -2.64
N SER A 210 -11.95 7.67 -2.48
CA SER A 210 -12.06 9.13 -2.46
C SER A 210 -11.70 9.75 -3.81
N GLY A 211 -12.01 11.03 -4.01
CA GLY A 211 -11.50 11.80 -5.14
C GLY A 211 -10.07 12.27 -4.88
N CYS A 212 -9.32 12.54 -5.95
CA CYS A 212 -7.96 13.04 -5.86
C CYS A 212 -7.96 14.59 -5.72
N THR A 213 -8.27 15.10 -4.53
CA THR A 213 -8.37 16.54 -4.23
C THR A 213 -7.34 17.04 -3.21
N GLY A 214 -6.30 16.24 -2.97
CA GLY A 214 -5.31 16.48 -1.92
C GLY A 214 -5.98 16.48 -0.55
N TRP A 215 -5.75 17.52 0.27
CA TRP A 215 -6.31 17.63 1.62
C TRP A 215 -7.71 18.23 1.69
N LYS A 216 -8.31 18.56 0.55
CA LYS A 216 -9.68 19.10 0.52
C LYS A 216 -10.70 17.96 0.61
N PRO A 217 -11.76 18.12 1.42
CA PRO A 217 -12.84 17.14 1.47
C PRO A 217 -13.46 16.89 0.10
N ASN A 218 -13.84 15.65 -0.17
CA ASN A 218 -14.52 15.29 -1.41
C ASN A 218 -15.52 14.14 -1.15
N ARG A 219 -16.32 13.83 -2.17
CA ARG A 219 -17.30 12.76 -2.09
C ARG A 219 -16.63 11.41 -2.20
N ALA A 220 -16.97 10.48 -1.32
CA ALA A 220 -16.66 9.08 -1.50
C ALA A 220 -17.40 8.56 -2.75
N GLY A 221 -16.73 7.69 -3.51
CA GLY A 221 -17.32 6.92 -4.57
C GLY A 221 -17.32 5.43 -4.20
N TYR A 222 -18.23 4.67 -4.81
CA TYR A 222 -18.26 3.22 -4.66
C TYR A 222 -18.43 2.54 -6.02
N ALA A 223 -17.94 1.33 -6.13
CA ALA A 223 -18.10 0.43 -7.26
C ALA A 223 -18.28 -1.01 -6.78
#